data_1b79fccfcd1a5c462b6e3ec431b44bb7
#
_entry.id   1b79fccfcd1a5c462b6e3ec431b44bb7
#
_cell.length_a   1.000
_cell.length_b   1.000
_cell.length_c   1.000
_cell.angle_alpha   90.00
_cell.angle_beta   90.00
_cell.angle_gamma   90.00
#
_symmetry.space_group_name_H-M   'P 1'
#
loop_
_entity.id
_entity.type
_entity.pdbx_description
1 polymer ?
#
loop_
_entity_poly.entity_id
_entity_poly.type
_entity_poly.pdbx_seq_one_letter_code
_entity_poly.pdbx_strand_id
1 'polypeptide(L)'
;MAAMKITLTFLAVLISALSLSSGVASAATREYEGTVVSVNRDARSFRLHDSERGTIRIKVTRSTRFERISGFSGLRKGQNRIEATVRRSNGRWVAVEVERSGGGGSHGGDDDRGSDDD
;
A
#
# COMPACT_ATOMS: atom_id res chain seq x y z
N MET A 1 -47.97 38.09 -37.81
CA MET A 1 -47.55 37.93 -37.48
C MET A 1 -46.94 37.04 -36.78
N ALA A 2 -46.66 36.69 -36.48
CA ALA A 2 -46.30 35.85 -35.91
C ALA A 2 -45.21 35.40 -35.55
N ALA A 3 -44.73 35.50 -35.12
CA ALA A 3 -43.69 35.22 -34.84
C ALA A 3 -43.31 34.22 -34.21
N MET A 4 -43.05 33.60 -34.11
CA MET A 4 -42.71 32.63 -33.54
C MET A 4 -41.61 32.25 -33.06
N LYS A 5 -41.29 32.22 -32.39
CA LYS A 5 -40.38 31.92 -31.83
C LYS A 5 -40.01 30.80 -31.48
N ILE A 6 -39.31 30.41 -31.57
CA ILE A 6 -38.86 29.35 -31.32
C ILE A 6 -38.05 29.14 -30.43
N THR A 7 -38.15 29.04 -29.78
CA THR A 7 -37.63 28.65 -28.90
C THR A 7 -36.92 27.59 -28.92
N LEU A 8 -36.11 27.59 -29.10
CA LEU A 8 -35.37 26.69 -29.06
C LEU A 8 -34.86 26.32 -28.03
N THR A 9 -35.06 25.94 -27.56
CA THR A 9 -34.79 25.28 -26.69
C THR A 9 -33.79 24.41 -26.76
N PHE A 10 -32.95 24.67 -26.46
CA PHE A 10 -32.02 23.90 -26.36
C PHE A 10 -31.86 23.25 -25.30
N LEU A 11 -32.11 22.64 -25.29
CA LEU A 11 -31.95 21.73 -24.60
C LEU A 11 -30.75 21.24 -24.58
N ALA A 12 -30.08 21.83 -24.08
CA ALA A 12 -28.99 21.38 -23.87
C ALA A 12 -28.98 20.27 -23.13
N VAL A 13 -28.82 19.51 -23.61
CA VAL A 13 -28.79 18.44 -22.93
C VAL A 13 -27.57 18.23 -22.45
N LEU A 14 -27.39 18.59 -21.48
CA LEU A 14 -26.41 18.30 -20.90
C LEU A 14 -26.30 17.02 -20.62
N ILE A 15 -25.80 16.48 -21.17
CA ILE A 15 -25.53 15.28 -20.89
C ILE A 15 -24.48 15.28 -20.10
N SER A 16 -24.71 15.54 -19.17
CA SER A 16 -23.82 15.30 -18.29
C SER A 16 -23.39 13.99 -18.39
N ALA A 17 -22.53 13.88 -18.91
CA ALA A 17 -22.05 12.67 -18.95
C ALA A 17 -21.65 12.30 -17.66
N LEU A 18 -22.34 11.80 -17.11
CA LEU A 18 -21.99 11.39 -15.98
C LEU A 18 -21.12 10.37 -16.15
N SER A 19 -20.10 10.69 -16.37
CA SER A 19 -19.24 9.72 -16.34
C SER A 19 -19.27 9.15 -15.08
N LEU A 20 -19.87 8.33 -14.99
CA LEU A 20 -19.81 7.69 -13.88
C LEU A 20 -18.63 7.01 -13.88
N SER A 21 -17.73 7.63 -13.65
CA SER A 21 -16.63 6.91 -13.40
C SER A 21 -17.06 6.14 -12.31
N SER A 22 -17.48 5.16 -12.53
CA SER A 22 -17.94 4.39 -11.53
C SER A 22 -16.83 4.06 -10.85
N GLY A 23 -16.54 4.77 -10.20
CA GLY A 23 -15.63 4.60 -9.62
C GLY A 23 -15.33 3.47 -8.93
N VAL A 24 -14.46 3.16 -9.15
CA VAL A 24 -13.98 2.16 -8.44
C VAL A 24 -13.49 2.90 -7.38
N ALA A 25 -14.17 3.09 -6.51
CA ALA A 25 -13.67 3.72 -5.41
C ALA A 25 -12.56 2.90 -4.99
N SER A 26 -11.45 3.27 -5.26
CA SER A 26 -10.38 2.51 -4.81
C SER A 26 -10.45 2.69 -3.33
N ALA A 27 -10.57 1.69 -2.63
CA ALA A 27 -10.58 1.75 -1.21
C ALA A 27 -9.35 2.48 -0.79
N ALA A 28 -9.48 3.38 0.09
CA ALA A 28 -8.33 4.13 0.56
C ALA A 28 -7.29 3.18 1.09
N THR A 29 -6.08 3.46 0.79
CA THR A 29 -5.00 2.65 1.30
C THR A 29 -4.31 3.42 2.41
N ARG A 30 -3.61 2.70 3.26
CA ARG A 30 -2.81 3.28 4.31
C ARG A 30 -1.45 2.63 4.31
N GLU A 31 -0.49 3.33 4.81
CA GLU A 31 0.83 2.77 4.90
C GLU A 31 1.25 2.61 6.33
N TYR A 32 1.86 1.49 6.63
CA TYR A 32 2.42 1.23 7.94
C TYR A 32 3.86 0.84 7.72
N GLU A 33 4.72 1.30 8.58
CA GLU A 33 6.11 0.96 8.45
C GLU A 33 6.66 0.58 9.79
N GLY A 34 7.32 -0.51 9.88
CA GLY A 34 7.86 -0.92 11.17
C GLY A 34 8.50 -2.29 11.15
N THR A 35 8.30 -3.01 12.21
CA THR A 35 8.94 -4.29 12.42
C THR A 35 7.91 -5.41 12.43
N VAL A 36 8.24 -6.51 11.80
CA VAL A 36 7.36 -7.67 11.82
C VAL A 36 7.46 -8.30 13.18
N VAL A 37 6.36 -8.36 13.90
CA VAL A 37 6.39 -8.94 15.24
C VAL A 37 5.90 -10.38 15.25
N SER A 38 5.21 -10.83 14.26
CA SER A 38 4.83 -12.21 14.16
C SER A 38 4.37 -12.55 12.76
N VAL A 39 4.47 -13.80 12.39
CA VAL A 39 4.03 -14.26 11.09
C VAL A 39 3.20 -15.52 11.31
N ASN A 40 2.03 -15.55 10.74
CA ASN A 40 1.17 -16.72 10.84
C ASN A 40 1.09 -17.34 9.45
N ARG A 41 1.82 -18.43 9.24
CA ARG A 41 1.89 -19.02 7.91
C ARG A 41 0.56 -19.63 7.49
N ASP A 42 -0.15 -20.25 8.40
CA ASP A 42 -1.39 -20.89 8.05
C ASP A 42 -2.45 -19.89 7.65
N ALA A 43 -2.51 -18.79 8.32
CA ALA A 43 -3.50 -17.79 8.00
C ALA A 43 -3.01 -16.80 6.94
N ARG A 44 -1.78 -16.93 6.51
CA ARG A 44 -1.18 -16.02 5.56
C ARG A 44 -1.35 -14.58 6.03
N SER A 45 -0.95 -14.32 7.23
CA SER A 45 -1.00 -12.98 7.78
C SER A 45 0.24 -12.71 8.62
N PHE A 46 0.46 -11.45 8.91
CA PHE A 46 1.56 -11.10 9.79
C PHE A 46 1.16 -9.85 10.57
N ARG A 47 1.87 -9.59 11.64
CA ARG A 47 1.62 -8.41 12.41
C ARG A 47 2.80 -7.50 12.26
N LEU A 48 2.51 -6.24 12.03
CA LEU A 48 3.54 -5.25 11.85
C LEU A 48 3.36 -4.20 12.92
N HIS A 49 4.44 -3.86 13.59
CA HIS A 49 4.39 -2.84 14.62
C HIS A 49 4.96 -1.56 14.07
N ASP A 50 4.13 -0.53 14.02
CA ASP A 50 4.52 0.77 13.52
C ASP A 50 4.61 1.66 14.75
N SER A 51 5.72 2.33 14.94
CA SER A 51 5.91 3.11 16.15
C SER A 51 4.92 4.25 16.27
N GLU A 52 4.33 4.66 15.20
CA GLU A 52 3.35 5.73 15.29
C GLU A 52 1.91 5.24 15.27
N ARG A 53 1.66 4.13 14.68
CA ARG A 53 0.29 3.68 14.55
C ARG A 53 -0.04 2.41 15.30
N GLY A 54 0.94 1.83 15.95
CA GLY A 54 0.68 0.61 16.74
C GLY A 54 0.81 -0.65 15.90
N THR A 55 0.33 -1.72 16.43
CA THR A 55 0.47 -3.02 15.78
C THR A 55 -0.81 -3.37 15.03
N ILE A 56 -0.65 -3.87 13.83
CA ILE A 56 -1.80 -4.19 13.02
C ILE A 56 -1.59 -5.55 12.41
N ARG A 57 -2.65 -6.28 12.25
CA ARG A 57 -2.58 -7.57 11.59
C ARG A 57 -2.90 -7.37 10.12
N ILE A 58 -2.07 -7.89 9.27
CA ILE A 58 -2.19 -7.69 7.82
C ILE A 58 -2.31 -9.02 7.13
N LYS A 59 -3.31 -9.16 6.29
CA LYS A 59 -3.52 -10.38 5.54
C LYS A 59 -2.82 -10.28 4.20
N VAL A 60 -2.21 -11.36 3.78
CA VAL A 60 -1.52 -11.41 2.50
C VAL A 60 -2.33 -12.26 1.55
N THR A 61 -2.51 -11.83 0.33
CA THR A 61 -3.26 -12.58 -0.66
C THR A 61 -2.37 -12.78 -1.87
N ARG A 62 -2.92 -13.44 -2.87
CA ARG A 62 -2.15 -13.65 -4.08
C ARG A 62 -1.92 -12.37 -4.82
N SER A 63 -2.70 -11.36 -4.56
CA SER A 63 -2.53 -10.09 -5.25
C SER A 63 -1.54 -9.20 -4.56
N THR A 64 -1.05 -9.58 -3.41
CA THR A 64 -0.10 -8.75 -2.69
C THR A 64 1.23 -8.74 -3.42
N ARG A 65 1.76 -7.56 -3.66
CA ARG A 65 3.06 -7.47 -4.31
C ARG A 65 4.15 -7.36 -3.27
N PHE A 66 5.27 -7.95 -3.54
CA PHE A 66 6.40 -7.89 -2.64
C PHE A 66 7.58 -7.27 -3.35
N GLU A 67 8.28 -6.35 -2.68
CA GLU A 67 9.47 -5.77 -3.25
C GLU A 67 10.61 -5.90 -2.29
N ARG A 68 11.70 -6.41 -2.73
CA ARG A 68 12.87 -6.64 -1.91
C ARG A 68 12.60 -7.66 -0.81
N ILE A 69 11.57 -8.44 -0.98
CA ILE A 69 11.27 -9.55 -0.10
C ILE A 69 10.79 -10.61 -1.06
N SER A 70 11.20 -11.83 -0.84
CA SER A 70 10.91 -12.87 -1.80
C SER A 70 9.47 -13.37 -1.76
N GLY A 71 8.59 -12.66 -1.14
CA GLY A 71 7.20 -13.06 -1.06
C GLY A 71 6.83 -13.33 0.38
N PHE A 72 5.63 -13.85 0.59
CA PHE A 72 5.20 -14.08 1.95
C PHE A 72 6.15 -15.03 2.67
N SER A 73 6.70 -15.99 1.97
CA SER A 73 7.60 -16.92 2.63
C SER A 73 8.88 -16.24 3.08
N GLY A 74 9.15 -15.05 2.60
CA GLY A 74 10.34 -14.34 3.03
C GLY A 74 10.12 -13.45 4.23
N LEU A 75 8.89 -13.34 4.70
CA LEU A 75 8.64 -12.52 5.87
C LEU A 75 9.02 -13.28 7.13
N ARG A 76 9.71 -12.62 8.03
CA ARG A 76 10.12 -13.25 9.26
C ARG A 76 9.97 -12.31 10.43
N LYS A 77 9.69 -12.87 11.58
CA LYS A 77 9.63 -12.09 12.78
C LYS A 77 10.94 -11.39 12.98
N GLY A 78 10.90 -10.18 13.37
CA GLY A 78 12.10 -9.39 13.64
C GLY A 78 12.60 -8.54 12.51
N GLN A 79 12.06 -8.72 11.31
CA GLN A 79 12.50 -7.88 10.20
C GLN A 79 12.03 -6.46 10.43
N ASN A 80 12.90 -5.51 10.26
CA ASN A 80 12.51 -4.12 10.44
C ASN A 80 12.52 -3.43 9.08
N ARG A 81 12.08 -2.21 9.06
CA ARG A 81 11.99 -1.42 7.84
C ARG A 81 11.06 -2.07 6.83
N ILE A 82 10.02 -2.67 7.30
CA ILE A 82 9.02 -3.25 6.43
C ILE A 82 7.91 -2.23 6.25
N GLU A 83 7.61 -1.91 5.00
CA GLU A 83 6.59 -0.96 4.71
C GLU A 83 5.44 -1.70 4.07
N ALA A 84 4.28 -1.58 4.56
CA ALA A 84 3.12 -2.28 4.01
C ALA A 84 2.05 -1.27 3.63
N THR A 85 1.62 -1.33 2.39
CA THR A 85 0.50 -0.55 1.93
C THR A 85 -0.71 -1.47 2.03
N VAL A 86 -1.69 -1.07 2.80
CA VAL A 86 -2.83 -1.93 3.08
C VAL A 86 -4.13 -1.24 2.74
N ARG A 87 -5.17 -2.02 2.52
CA ARG A 87 -6.50 -1.49 2.30
C ARG A 87 -7.48 -2.32 3.10
N ARG A 88 -8.62 -1.77 3.38
CA ARG A 88 -9.62 -2.51 4.10
C ARG A 88 -10.41 -3.36 3.14
N SER A 89 -10.66 -4.56 3.50
CA SER A 89 -11.45 -5.45 2.70
C SER A 89 -12.19 -6.39 3.66
N ASN A 90 -13.48 -6.35 3.65
CA ASN A 90 -14.29 -7.17 4.54
C ASN A 90 -13.87 -7.01 5.99
N GLY A 91 -13.60 -5.80 6.38
CA GLY A 91 -13.24 -5.57 7.78
C GLY A 91 -11.83 -5.92 8.14
N ARG A 92 -11.04 -6.35 7.21
CA ARG A 92 -9.67 -6.72 7.51
C ARG A 92 -8.70 -5.87 6.72
N TRP A 93 -7.50 -5.77 7.24
CA TRP A 93 -6.47 -5.06 6.50
C TRP A 93 -5.76 -6.06 5.60
N VAL A 94 -5.73 -5.75 4.33
CA VAL A 94 -5.12 -6.64 3.35
C VAL A 94 -3.97 -5.91 2.70
N ALA A 95 -2.86 -6.57 2.55
CA ALA A 95 -1.68 -5.95 1.98
C ALA A 95 -1.81 -5.82 0.47
N VAL A 96 -1.63 -4.63 -0.03
CA VAL A 96 -1.55 -4.38 -1.46
C VAL A 96 -0.10 -4.58 -1.85
N GLU A 97 0.80 -4.10 -1.02
CA GLU A 97 2.21 -4.21 -1.31
C GLU A 97 3.00 -4.28 -0.02
N VAL A 98 4.03 -5.07 0.02
CA VAL A 98 4.92 -5.17 1.16
C VAL A 98 6.33 -4.99 0.64
N GLU A 99 7.04 -4.06 1.21
CA GLU A 99 8.35 -3.74 0.71
C GLU A 99 9.33 -3.59 1.86
N ARG A 100 10.57 -3.91 1.61
CA ARG A 100 11.59 -3.68 2.61
C ARG A 100 12.27 -2.41 2.21
N SER A 101 12.13 -1.38 3.00
CA SER A 101 12.65 -0.11 2.59
C SER A 101 14.08 0.07 2.99
N GLY A 102 14.61 1.06 2.48
CA GLY A 102 15.90 1.38 2.89
C GLY A 102 16.96 0.50 2.46
N GLY A 103 16.69 -0.33 1.66
CA GLY A 103 17.70 -1.14 1.39
C GLY A 103 18.79 -0.46 0.85
N GLY A 104 18.65 0.51 0.39
CA GLY A 104 19.66 0.90 -0.28
C GLY A 104 20.82 1.16 0.38
N GLY A 105 21.04 1.58 1.02
CA GLY A 105 22.05 2.02 1.34
C GLY A 105 22.99 1.47 1.98
N SER A 106 23.28 1.06 2.21
CA SER A 106 24.07 0.51 2.94
C SER A 106 25.33 0.51 2.68
N HIS A 107 25.98 1.07 2.99
CA HIS A 107 27.21 1.04 2.70
C HIS A 107 27.88 0.81 3.69
N GLY A 108 28.08 0.45 3.77
CA GLY A 108 28.56 0.03 4.52
C GLY A 108 29.76 0.25 4.96
N GLY A 109 30.11 0.52 5.52
CA GLY A 109 31.01 0.76 6.07
C GLY A 109 32.20 0.24 6.14
N ASP A 110 32.89 0.55 6.10
CA ASP A 110 33.92 0.37 6.04
C ASP A 110 34.76 0.26 6.91
N ASP A 111 34.96 0.12 7.40
CA ASP A 111 35.63 -0.13 8.19
C ASP A 111 36.87 -0.21 8.27
N ASP A 112 37.32 0.22 8.42
CA ASP A 112 38.40 0.38 8.53
C ASP A 112 39.20 -0.13 9.30
N ARG A 113 39.63 -0.41 9.45
CA ARG A 113 40.35 -0.95 10.08
C ARG A 113 41.46 -0.60 10.34
N GLY A 114 41.79 -0.19 10.68
CA GLY A 114 42.67 0.19 11.05
C GLY A 114 43.78 -0.49 11.44
N SER A 115 44.47 -0.53 11.52
CA SER A 115 45.37 -1.11 11.77
C SER A 115 46.43 -1.01 12.24
N ASP A 116 46.88 -0.84 12.69
CA ASP A 116 47.76 -0.71 13.18
C ASP A 116 48.77 -1.19 13.46
N ASP A 117 49.36 -1.21 13.61
CA ASP A 117 50.19 -1.56 13.90
C ASP A 117 51.15 -1.62 14.32
N ASP A 118 51.75 -1.58 14.39
CA ASP A 118 52.61 -1.60 14.88
C ASP A 118 53.23 -2.12 15.13
#